data_6c77dd4d80fbe3da8148e10d1a8cc6c2
#
_entry.id   6c77dd4d80fbe3da8148e10d1a8cc6c2
#
_cell.length_a   1.000
_cell.length_b   1.000
_cell.length_c   1.000
_cell.angle_alpha   90.00
_cell.angle_beta   90.00
_cell.angle_gamma   90.00
#
_symmetry.space_group_name_H-M   'P 1'
#
loop_
_entity.id
_entity.type
_entity.pdbx_description
1 polymer ?
#
loop_
_entity_poly.entity_id
_entity_poly.type
_entity_poly.pdbx_seq_one_letter_code
_entity_poly.pdbx_strand_id
1 'polypeptide(L)'
;YFIEQIYKLNCANLINMIDYLVCSEEFELEKPNKALVNRALELYGKFIDEEEIVMIGDSIADNFLGGGYRINYYPYNCSKLLISISGKSGSGKTTLSNAINEIYKSFIISTDGYHKYERHSKIWERVTHYNPKANNLIQLAIDIKHIYQDIGNKLHIPIYDHKNGVIVKSDEIEIKDLDIVIIEGLHTLYQEVIGDFVKIKIYIDSDEADRQKIDRDSKERNYSHSKIIDTIQKREEDYKKYLEKQKDNANFLILVRDGIFKIYLKDILLNNYLQKEYTGRYEDLIQTVKDIFDLILKNRWVKENDA
;
A
#
# COMPACT_ATOMS: atom_id res chain seq x y z
N TYR A 1 7.85 18.85 -3.96
CA TYR A 1 9.11 19.43 -3.48
C TYR A 1 8.89 20.70 -2.67
N PHE A 2 9.75 21.77 -2.69
CA PHE A 2 9.61 22.92 -1.79
C PHE A 2 8.21 23.58 -1.86
N ILE A 3 7.75 23.89 -3.07
CA ILE A 3 6.41 24.48 -3.30
C ILE A 3 5.29 23.55 -2.82
N GLU A 4 5.46 22.26 -3.01
CA GLU A 4 4.53 21.22 -2.55
C GLU A 4 4.45 21.17 -1.02
N GLN A 5 5.58 21.27 -0.32
CA GLN A 5 5.60 21.32 1.14
C GLN A 5 4.92 22.59 1.67
N ILE A 6 5.17 23.75 1.06
CA ILE A 6 4.44 24.99 1.39
C ILE A 6 2.94 24.82 1.19
N TYR A 7 2.52 24.23 0.09
CA TYR A 7 1.11 23.94 -0.17
C TYR A 7 0.49 23.04 0.90
N LYS A 8 1.17 21.93 1.26
CA LYS A 8 0.74 21.01 2.33
C LYS A 8 0.60 21.72 3.67
N LEU A 9 1.58 22.56 4.04
CA LEU A 9 1.55 23.32 5.29
C LEU A 9 0.42 24.35 5.32
N ASN A 10 0.15 25.02 4.20
CA ASN A 10 -1.00 25.92 4.07
C ASN A 10 -2.33 25.20 4.22
N CYS A 11 -2.50 24.04 3.54
CA CYS A 11 -3.71 23.23 3.64
C CYS A 11 -3.96 22.71 5.07
N ALA A 12 -2.89 22.49 5.82
CA ALA A 12 -2.95 22.05 7.22
C ALA A 12 -3.08 23.22 8.22
N ASN A 13 -3.07 24.49 7.75
CA ASN A 13 -3.00 25.69 8.57
C ASN A 13 -1.79 25.76 9.50
N LEU A 14 -0.67 25.11 9.13
CA LEU A 14 0.56 25.04 9.92
C LEU A 14 1.64 26.04 9.48
N ILE A 15 1.50 26.68 8.33
CA ILE A 15 2.55 27.53 7.75
C ILE A 15 3.00 28.66 8.71
N ASN A 16 2.07 29.24 9.46
CA ASN A 16 2.36 30.32 10.41
C ASN A 16 2.94 29.85 11.76
N MET A 17 3.04 28.53 11.94
CA MET A 17 3.58 27.88 13.15
C MET A 17 5.02 27.40 12.95
N ILE A 18 5.58 27.58 11.75
CA ILE A 18 6.89 27.06 11.35
C ILE A 18 7.83 28.26 11.12
N ASP A 19 8.94 28.26 11.81
CA ASP A 19 9.96 29.30 11.66
C ASP A 19 10.80 29.09 10.39
N TYR A 20 11.17 27.81 10.10
CA TYR A 20 12.05 27.47 8.98
C TYR A 20 11.60 26.21 8.28
N LEU A 21 11.73 26.17 6.96
CA LEU A 21 11.50 25.02 6.14
C LEU A 21 12.80 24.64 5.40
N VAL A 22 13.28 23.43 5.63
CA VAL A 22 14.47 22.86 4.98
C VAL A 22 14.04 21.67 4.14
N CYS A 23 14.28 21.70 2.85
CA CYS A 23 13.93 20.64 1.93
C CYS A 23 15.18 19.93 1.37
N SER A 24 15.09 18.62 1.18
CA SER A 24 16.15 17.80 0.60
C SER A 24 16.59 18.28 -0.80
N GLU A 25 15.68 18.91 -1.53
CA GLU A 25 15.92 19.49 -2.87
C GLU A 25 17.01 20.57 -2.88
N GLU A 26 17.17 21.34 -1.78
CA GLU A 26 18.20 22.38 -1.68
C GLU A 26 19.62 21.82 -1.69
N PHE A 27 19.80 20.55 -1.31
CA PHE A 27 21.13 19.94 -1.09
C PHE A 27 21.37 18.72 -1.96
N GLU A 28 20.40 18.31 -2.77
CA GLU A 28 20.41 17.01 -3.47
C GLU A 28 20.69 15.83 -2.52
N LEU A 29 20.25 15.94 -1.26
CA LEU A 29 20.48 14.98 -0.19
C LEU A 29 19.15 14.58 0.45
N GLU A 30 19.01 13.33 0.80
CA GLU A 30 17.82 12.78 1.47
C GLU A 30 18.12 12.40 2.92
N LYS A 31 17.05 12.31 3.74
CA LYS A 31 17.16 11.72 5.07
C LYS A 31 17.70 10.29 4.98
N PRO A 32 18.58 9.84 5.87
CA PRO A 32 18.98 10.45 7.16
C PRO A 32 20.23 11.33 7.12
N ASN A 33 20.49 12.09 6.06
CA ASN A 33 21.68 12.93 5.97
C ASN A 33 21.63 14.11 6.96
N LYS A 34 22.65 14.20 7.82
CA LYS A 34 22.77 15.24 8.86
C LYS A 34 22.80 16.66 8.34
N ALA A 35 23.18 16.89 7.08
CA ALA A 35 23.23 18.21 6.49
C ALA A 35 21.86 18.94 6.56
N LEU A 36 20.75 18.21 6.52
CA LEU A 36 19.41 18.78 6.64
C LEU A 36 19.17 19.37 8.04
N VAL A 37 19.58 18.70 9.11
CA VAL A 37 19.46 19.19 10.48
C VAL A 37 20.44 20.33 10.72
N ASN A 38 21.69 20.19 10.27
CA ASN A 38 22.68 21.25 10.39
C ASN A 38 22.18 22.56 9.74
N ARG A 39 21.53 22.45 8.58
CA ARG A 39 20.95 23.62 7.92
C ARG A 39 19.82 24.25 8.71
N ALA A 40 18.96 23.47 9.33
CA ALA A 40 17.92 23.99 10.21
C ALA A 40 18.52 24.73 11.42
N LEU A 41 19.57 24.16 12.02
CA LEU A 41 20.29 24.81 13.16
C LEU A 41 20.99 26.10 12.75
N GLU A 42 21.62 26.14 11.58
CA GLU A 42 22.21 27.36 11.01
C GLU A 42 21.17 28.45 10.82
N LEU A 43 20.00 28.12 10.27
CA LEU A 43 18.91 29.08 10.07
C LEU A 43 18.35 29.60 11.39
N TYR A 44 18.31 28.75 12.43
CA TYR A 44 17.91 29.18 13.76
C TYR A 44 18.91 30.19 14.40
N GLY A 45 20.20 30.04 14.06
CA GLY A 45 21.22 31.05 14.39
C GLY A 45 21.58 31.20 15.87
N LYS A 46 21.09 30.29 16.73
CA LYS A 46 21.44 30.25 18.17
C LYS A 46 22.02 28.89 18.50
N PHE A 47 22.91 28.86 19.50
CA PHE A 47 23.38 27.60 20.04
C PHE A 47 22.23 26.92 20.78
N ILE A 48 22.01 25.65 20.46
CA ILE A 48 21.05 24.75 21.13
C ILE A 48 21.82 23.52 21.55
N ASP A 49 21.63 23.09 22.79
CA ASP A 49 22.13 21.80 23.23
C ASP A 49 21.37 20.68 22.49
N GLU A 50 22.07 19.62 22.06
CA GLU A 50 21.43 18.51 21.35
C GLU A 50 20.30 17.88 22.18
N GLU A 51 20.40 17.89 23.51
CA GLU A 51 19.37 17.39 24.43
C GLU A 51 18.08 18.24 24.43
N GLU A 52 18.16 19.49 23.99
CA GLU A 52 17.00 20.41 23.88
C GLU A 52 16.26 20.23 22.52
N ILE A 53 16.82 19.46 21.58
CA ILE A 53 16.24 19.24 20.27
C ILE A 53 15.28 18.05 20.36
N VAL A 54 14.07 18.24 19.83
CA VAL A 54 13.07 17.21 19.68
C VAL A 54 12.85 16.92 18.21
N MET A 55 13.00 15.67 17.80
CA MET A 55 12.69 15.20 16.45
C MET A 55 11.35 14.48 16.47
N ILE A 56 10.43 14.90 15.62
CA ILE A 56 9.14 14.23 15.43
C ILE A 56 9.11 13.74 13.97
N GLY A 57 8.86 12.47 13.77
CA GLY A 57 8.82 11.88 12.42
C GLY A 57 8.11 10.53 12.39
N ASP A 58 7.77 10.08 11.18
CA ASP A 58 7.03 8.85 10.93
C ASP A 58 7.87 7.77 10.26
N SER A 59 9.15 8.04 9.99
CA SER A 59 10.03 7.15 9.24
C SER A 59 11.27 6.73 10.02
N ILE A 60 11.81 5.58 9.66
CA ILE A 60 13.11 5.14 10.18
C ILE A 60 14.24 6.11 9.80
N ALA A 61 14.14 6.78 8.64
CA ALA A 61 15.11 7.80 8.27
C ALA A 61 15.11 8.98 9.27
N ASP A 62 13.95 9.35 9.82
CA ASP A 62 13.84 10.35 10.88
C ASP A 62 14.47 9.88 12.19
N ASN A 63 14.23 8.60 12.56
CA ASN A 63 14.86 8.00 13.74
C ASN A 63 16.40 7.96 13.62
N PHE A 64 16.94 7.55 12.48
CA PHE A 64 18.38 7.56 12.26
C PHE A 64 18.97 8.97 12.25
N LEU A 65 18.23 9.91 11.70
CA LEU A 65 18.63 11.31 11.73
C LEU A 65 18.69 11.83 13.18
N GLY A 66 17.65 11.56 13.97
CA GLY A 66 17.60 11.90 15.40
C GLY A 66 18.70 11.23 16.20
N GLY A 67 18.89 9.91 16.07
CA GLY A 67 19.92 9.15 16.79
C GLY A 67 21.34 9.62 16.50
N GLY A 68 21.59 10.20 15.33
CA GLY A 68 22.88 10.80 14.98
C GLY A 68 23.22 12.07 15.78
N TYR A 69 22.25 12.71 16.41
CA TYR A 69 22.40 13.92 17.22
C TYR A 69 22.07 13.71 18.69
N ARG A 70 21.76 12.47 19.12
CA ARG A 70 21.27 12.18 20.49
C ARG A 70 20.04 13.01 20.89
N ILE A 71 19.24 13.43 19.92
CA ILE A 71 18.02 14.19 20.15
C ILE A 71 16.86 13.26 20.47
N ASN A 72 15.91 13.76 21.23
CA ASN A 72 14.70 13.02 21.56
C ASN A 72 13.86 12.79 20.31
N TYR A 73 13.76 11.56 19.85
CA TYR A 73 12.90 11.19 18.74
C TYR A 73 11.53 10.76 19.26
N TYR A 74 10.52 11.48 18.82
CA TYR A 74 9.13 11.08 19.07
C TYR A 74 8.56 10.51 17.76
N PRO A 75 8.32 9.21 17.70
CA PRO A 75 7.65 8.67 16.55
C PRO A 75 6.25 9.27 16.45
N TYR A 76 5.98 9.94 15.35
CA TYR A 76 4.61 10.28 15.01
C TYR A 76 3.92 8.98 14.62
N ASN A 77 3.25 8.38 15.59
CA ASN A 77 2.54 7.13 15.39
C ASN A 77 1.31 7.37 14.51
N CYS A 78 1.48 7.20 13.22
CA CYS A 78 0.41 6.63 12.43
C CYS A 78 0.41 5.14 12.77
N SER A 79 -0.40 4.77 13.74
CA SER A 79 -0.45 3.41 14.31
C SER A 79 -0.87 2.34 13.30
N LYS A 80 -1.35 2.74 12.13
CA LYS A 80 -1.90 1.83 11.12
C LYS A 80 -0.83 1.27 10.20
N LEU A 81 -0.82 -0.05 10.06
CA LEU A 81 -0.04 -0.73 9.03
C LEU A 81 -0.87 -0.85 7.75
N LEU A 82 -0.47 -0.16 6.69
CA LEU A 82 -1.09 -0.30 5.39
C LEU A 82 -0.33 -1.32 4.53
N ILE A 83 -1.08 -2.30 4.01
CA ILE A 83 -0.60 -3.37 3.13
C ILE A 83 -1.33 -3.25 1.81
N SER A 84 -0.62 -3.17 0.70
CA SER A 84 -1.20 -3.22 -0.64
C SER A 84 -0.92 -4.56 -1.31
N ILE A 85 -1.96 -5.16 -1.93
CA ILE A 85 -1.84 -6.42 -2.68
C ILE A 85 -2.36 -6.22 -4.09
N SER A 86 -1.48 -6.28 -5.08
CA SER A 86 -1.79 -6.15 -6.50
C SER A 86 -1.48 -7.44 -7.28
N GLY A 87 -2.01 -7.53 -8.49
CA GLY A 87 -1.79 -8.63 -9.41
C GLY A 87 -2.98 -8.86 -10.34
N LYS A 88 -2.81 -9.72 -11.33
CA LYS A 88 -3.84 -10.09 -12.32
C LYS A 88 -5.09 -10.66 -11.65
N SER A 89 -6.25 -10.52 -12.29
CA SER A 89 -7.48 -11.20 -11.82
C SER A 89 -7.27 -12.72 -11.80
N GLY A 90 -7.56 -13.37 -10.67
CA GLY A 90 -7.30 -14.80 -10.47
C GLY A 90 -5.91 -15.12 -9.89
N SER A 91 -5.06 -14.14 -9.59
CA SER A 91 -3.72 -14.41 -9.05
C SER A 91 -3.66 -14.78 -7.55
N GLY A 92 -4.81 -14.84 -6.86
CA GLY A 92 -4.86 -15.22 -5.45
C GLY A 92 -4.82 -14.04 -4.45
N LYS A 93 -4.99 -12.79 -4.89
CA LYS A 93 -4.99 -11.61 -4.00
C LYS A 93 -5.97 -11.72 -2.84
N THR A 94 -7.23 -12.02 -3.15
CA THR A 94 -8.30 -12.15 -2.14
C THR A 94 -8.03 -13.32 -1.18
N THR A 95 -7.46 -14.43 -1.67
CA THR A 95 -7.06 -15.55 -0.82
C THR A 95 -5.98 -15.13 0.17
N LEU A 96 -4.97 -14.39 -0.30
CA LEU A 96 -3.90 -13.89 0.54
C LEU A 96 -4.40 -12.85 1.55
N SER A 97 -5.22 -11.88 1.12
CA SER A 97 -5.76 -10.85 2.03
C SER A 97 -6.63 -11.45 3.12
N ASN A 98 -7.47 -12.43 2.79
CA ASN A 98 -8.28 -13.15 3.78
C ASN A 98 -7.40 -13.93 4.77
N ALA A 99 -6.36 -14.60 4.30
CA ALA A 99 -5.44 -15.35 5.15
C ALA A 99 -4.68 -14.44 6.14
N ILE A 100 -4.29 -13.24 5.72
CA ILE A 100 -3.69 -12.23 6.61
C ILE A 100 -4.74 -11.72 7.61
N ASN A 101 -5.97 -11.45 7.15
CA ASN A 101 -7.07 -10.96 7.99
C ASN A 101 -7.48 -11.94 9.09
N GLU A 102 -7.45 -13.25 8.82
CA GLU A 102 -7.75 -14.29 9.81
C GLU A 102 -6.79 -14.24 11.01
N ILE A 103 -5.52 -13.86 10.78
CA ILE A 103 -4.50 -13.84 11.84
C ILE A 103 -4.52 -12.50 12.58
N TYR A 104 -4.58 -11.39 11.85
CA TYR A 104 -4.28 -10.06 12.37
C TYR A 104 -5.53 -9.16 12.49
N LYS A 105 -6.74 -9.67 12.26
CA LYS A 105 -8.00 -8.90 12.32
C LYS A 105 -7.89 -7.58 11.57
N SER A 106 -7.39 -7.63 10.34
CA SER A 106 -7.20 -6.46 9.49
C SER A 106 -8.53 -6.03 8.85
N PHE A 107 -8.60 -4.78 8.41
CA PHE A 107 -9.68 -4.30 7.56
C PHE A 107 -9.29 -4.41 6.08
N ILE A 108 -10.13 -5.04 5.24
CA ILE A 108 -9.86 -5.22 3.82
C ILE A 108 -10.65 -4.23 2.98
N ILE A 109 -9.94 -3.48 2.13
CA ILE A 109 -10.51 -2.61 1.11
C ILE A 109 -10.28 -3.27 -0.26
N SER A 110 -11.36 -3.68 -0.91
CA SER A 110 -11.29 -4.15 -2.29
C SER A 110 -11.42 -2.99 -3.28
N THR A 111 -10.46 -2.87 -4.20
CA THR A 111 -10.50 -1.81 -5.22
C THR A 111 -11.56 -2.04 -6.29
N ASP A 112 -12.21 -3.18 -6.32
CA ASP A 112 -13.34 -3.44 -7.22
C ASP A 112 -14.51 -2.48 -6.95
N GLY A 113 -14.68 -1.98 -5.72
CA GLY A 113 -15.65 -0.94 -5.38
C GLY A 113 -15.36 0.41 -6.04
N TYR A 114 -14.13 0.66 -6.45
CA TYR A 114 -13.71 1.92 -7.07
C TYR A 114 -13.77 1.90 -8.60
N HIS A 115 -14.46 0.93 -9.23
CA HIS A 115 -14.77 0.99 -10.65
C HIS A 115 -15.65 2.19 -10.96
N LYS A 116 -15.41 2.88 -12.09
CA LYS A 116 -16.26 4.00 -12.53
C LYS A 116 -17.57 3.55 -13.17
N TYR A 117 -17.60 2.33 -13.70
CA TYR A 117 -18.68 1.84 -14.52
C TYR A 117 -19.20 0.50 -13.97
N GLU A 118 -20.50 0.41 -13.87
CA GLU A 118 -21.18 -0.81 -13.47
C GLU A 118 -21.29 -1.79 -14.64
N ARG A 119 -21.50 -3.07 -14.34
CA ARG A 119 -21.49 -4.18 -15.33
C ARG A 119 -22.43 -3.96 -16.50
N HIS A 120 -23.56 -3.30 -16.31
CA HIS A 120 -24.58 -3.10 -17.33
C HIS A 120 -24.40 -1.80 -18.15
N SER A 121 -23.36 -1.04 -17.86
CA SER A 121 -23.09 0.19 -18.64
C SER A 121 -22.48 -0.14 -20.00
N LYS A 122 -22.85 0.62 -21.03
CA LYS A 122 -22.29 0.46 -22.40
C LYS A 122 -20.77 0.67 -22.45
N ILE A 123 -20.21 1.38 -21.48
CA ILE A 123 -18.78 1.68 -21.43
C ILE A 123 -18.01 0.47 -20.86
N TRP A 124 -18.62 -0.34 -20.00
CA TRP A 124 -18.03 -1.55 -19.45
C TRP A 124 -17.45 -2.50 -20.52
N GLU A 125 -18.09 -2.61 -21.67
CA GLU A 125 -17.64 -3.46 -22.77
C GLU A 125 -16.47 -2.89 -23.55
N ARG A 126 -16.26 -1.56 -23.49
CA ARG A 126 -15.26 -0.83 -24.28
C ARG A 126 -13.97 -0.56 -23.52
N VAL A 127 -14.07 -0.31 -22.22
CA VAL A 127 -12.91 0.04 -21.37
C VAL A 127 -12.70 -1.06 -20.34
N THR A 128 -11.56 -1.70 -20.41
CA THR A 128 -11.26 -2.79 -19.47
C THR A 128 -10.92 -2.23 -18.08
N HIS A 129 -11.21 -2.96 -17.02
CA HIS A 129 -10.83 -2.57 -15.64
C HIS A 129 -9.32 -2.56 -15.42
N TYR A 130 -8.55 -3.18 -16.29
CA TYR A 130 -7.09 -3.14 -16.27
C TYR A 130 -6.57 -1.76 -16.69
N ASN A 131 -7.42 -0.95 -17.33
CA ASN A 131 -7.10 0.45 -17.62
C ASN A 131 -7.36 1.30 -16.37
N PRO A 132 -6.38 2.07 -15.86
CA PRO A 132 -6.56 2.96 -14.71
C PRO A 132 -7.71 3.95 -14.89
N LYS A 133 -7.97 4.39 -16.12
CA LYS A 133 -9.06 5.34 -16.44
C LYS A 133 -10.46 4.78 -16.14
N ALA A 134 -10.62 3.45 -16.10
CA ALA A 134 -11.87 2.79 -15.75
C ALA A 134 -12.13 2.74 -14.24
N ASN A 135 -11.18 3.24 -13.44
CA ASN A 135 -11.20 3.17 -11.98
C ASN A 135 -11.13 4.58 -11.37
N ASN A 136 -11.77 4.77 -10.23
CA ASN A 136 -11.78 6.02 -9.48
C ASN A 136 -10.60 6.04 -8.48
N LEU A 137 -9.37 6.06 -9.02
CA LEU A 137 -8.14 5.95 -8.24
C LEU A 137 -7.92 7.17 -7.34
N ILE A 138 -8.43 8.35 -7.71
CA ILE A 138 -8.37 9.56 -6.88
C ILE A 138 -9.19 9.34 -5.61
N GLN A 139 -10.41 8.82 -5.71
CA GLN A 139 -11.22 8.54 -4.54
C GLN A 139 -10.58 7.47 -3.65
N LEU A 140 -10.03 6.41 -4.25
CA LEU A 140 -9.27 5.40 -3.51
C LEU A 140 -8.11 6.03 -2.72
N ALA A 141 -7.34 6.91 -3.35
CA ALA A 141 -6.22 7.60 -2.68
C ALA A 141 -6.70 8.49 -1.52
N ILE A 142 -7.83 9.19 -1.70
CA ILE A 142 -8.44 10.03 -0.65
C ILE A 142 -8.88 9.15 0.53
N ASP A 143 -9.59 8.05 0.28
CA ASP A 143 -10.11 7.17 1.33
C ASP A 143 -8.97 6.50 2.11
N ILE A 144 -7.93 6.02 1.41
CA ILE A 144 -6.72 5.46 2.03
C ILE A 144 -6.03 6.52 2.91
N LYS A 145 -5.91 7.75 2.42
CA LYS A 145 -5.30 8.85 3.17
C LYS A 145 -6.11 9.20 4.42
N HIS A 146 -7.44 9.25 4.33
CA HIS A 146 -8.32 9.47 5.48
C HIS A 146 -8.14 8.40 6.55
N ILE A 147 -8.05 7.13 6.15
CA ILE A 147 -7.82 6.02 7.06
C ILE A 147 -6.42 6.14 7.71
N TYR A 148 -5.40 6.43 6.91
CA TYR A 148 -4.03 6.52 7.40
C TYR A 148 -3.82 7.67 8.38
N GLN A 149 -4.42 8.82 8.13
CA GLN A 149 -4.25 10.04 8.92
C GLN A 149 -5.31 10.19 10.03
N ASP A 150 -6.18 9.20 10.25
CA ASP A 150 -7.31 9.28 11.20
C ASP A 150 -8.21 10.51 10.96
N ILE A 151 -8.38 10.91 9.71
CA ILE A 151 -9.23 12.06 9.35
C ILE A 151 -10.70 11.67 9.48
N GLY A 152 -11.38 12.26 10.44
CA GLY A 152 -12.75 11.90 10.79
C GLY A 152 -12.79 10.62 11.63
N ASN A 153 -13.95 10.35 12.25
CA ASN A 153 -14.11 9.15 13.07
C ASN A 153 -14.63 7.98 12.26
N LYS A 154 -15.30 8.25 11.15
CA LYS A 154 -16.08 7.28 10.40
C LYS A 154 -16.00 7.52 8.91
N LEU A 155 -16.03 6.44 8.13
CA LEU A 155 -15.94 6.46 6.68
C LEU A 155 -16.91 5.45 6.05
N HIS A 156 -17.43 5.77 4.88
CA HIS A 156 -18.10 4.82 4.00
C HIS A 156 -17.24 4.62 2.76
N ILE A 157 -16.92 3.37 2.43
CA ILE A 157 -16.18 3.03 1.21
C ILE A 157 -17.13 2.41 0.17
N PRO A 158 -16.85 2.53 -1.13
CA PRO A 158 -17.59 1.84 -2.16
C PRO A 158 -17.28 0.34 -2.16
N ILE A 159 -18.31 -0.49 -2.28
CA ILE A 159 -18.21 -1.95 -2.38
C ILE A 159 -18.83 -2.39 -3.69
N TYR A 160 -18.17 -3.29 -4.41
CA TYR A 160 -18.71 -3.88 -5.63
C TYR A 160 -19.52 -5.14 -5.31
N ASP A 161 -20.82 -5.08 -5.55
CA ASP A 161 -21.71 -6.25 -5.49
C ASP A 161 -21.51 -7.10 -6.75
N HIS A 162 -20.72 -8.16 -6.63
CA HIS A 162 -20.43 -9.06 -7.74
C HIS A 162 -21.65 -9.82 -8.28
N LYS A 163 -22.68 -10.02 -7.45
CA LYS A 163 -23.91 -10.70 -7.85
C LYS A 163 -24.74 -9.83 -8.79
N ASN A 164 -24.99 -8.60 -8.38
CA ASN A 164 -25.82 -7.66 -9.12
C ASN A 164 -25.01 -6.82 -10.12
N GLY A 165 -23.70 -6.71 -9.95
CA GLY A 165 -22.81 -5.95 -10.84
C GLY A 165 -22.90 -4.43 -10.65
N VAL A 166 -23.24 -3.98 -9.44
CA VAL A 166 -23.43 -2.58 -9.06
C VAL A 166 -22.46 -2.17 -7.94
N ILE A 167 -22.27 -0.87 -7.78
CA ILE A 167 -21.47 -0.30 -6.70
C ILE A 167 -22.41 0.21 -5.60
N VAL A 168 -22.20 -0.26 -4.37
CA VAL A 168 -22.96 0.15 -3.19
C VAL A 168 -22.02 0.80 -2.17
N LYS A 169 -22.57 1.56 -1.22
CA LYS A 169 -21.79 2.06 -0.08
C LYS A 169 -21.71 0.99 1.00
N SER A 170 -20.57 0.91 1.69
CA SER A 170 -20.43 0.11 2.90
C SER A 170 -21.32 0.64 4.04
N ASP A 171 -21.49 -0.17 5.06
CA ASP A 171 -21.82 0.35 6.37
C ASP A 171 -20.75 1.33 6.86
N GLU A 172 -21.04 2.04 7.92
CA GLU A 172 -20.12 2.98 8.53
C GLU A 172 -18.96 2.26 9.21
N ILE A 173 -17.73 2.68 8.92
CA ILE A 173 -16.47 2.08 9.39
C ILE A 173 -15.85 3.02 10.41
N GLU A 174 -15.56 2.54 11.62
CA GLU A 174 -14.81 3.26 12.64
C GLU A 174 -13.31 3.23 12.30
N ILE A 175 -12.77 4.36 11.87
CA ILE A 175 -11.38 4.44 11.34
C ILE A 175 -10.33 4.23 12.44
N LYS A 176 -10.53 4.82 13.62
CA LYS A 176 -9.55 4.80 14.73
C LYS A 176 -9.27 3.41 15.30
N ASP A 177 -10.19 2.46 15.08
CA ASP A 177 -10.08 1.09 15.61
C ASP A 177 -9.36 0.16 14.62
N LEU A 178 -8.80 0.71 13.53
CA LEU A 178 -8.12 -0.06 12.47
C LEU A 178 -6.60 -0.03 12.68
N ASP A 179 -6.03 -1.13 13.13
CA ASP A 179 -4.57 -1.28 13.27
C ASP A 179 -3.89 -1.69 11.96
N ILE A 180 -4.52 -2.61 11.23
CA ILE A 180 -4.01 -3.12 9.95
C ILE A 180 -5.08 -2.95 8.88
N VAL A 181 -4.71 -2.33 7.77
CA VAL A 181 -5.57 -2.15 6.60
C VAL A 181 -4.93 -2.77 5.37
N ILE A 182 -5.64 -3.69 4.74
CA ILE A 182 -5.22 -4.34 3.50
C ILE A 182 -5.99 -3.72 2.34
N ILE A 183 -5.29 -3.20 1.36
CA ILE A 183 -5.86 -2.69 0.11
C ILE A 183 -5.56 -3.74 -0.96
N GLU A 184 -6.58 -4.42 -1.46
CA GLU A 184 -6.40 -5.47 -2.47
C GLU A 184 -7.09 -5.11 -3.79
N GLY A 185 -6.45 -5.43 -4.91
CA GLY A 185 -7.06 -5.26 -6.23
C GLY A 185 -6.08 -5.05 -7.38
N LEU A 186 -6.57 -4.43 -8.47
CA LEU A 186 -5.82 -4.33 -9.72
C LEU A 186 -4.80 -3.19 -9.72
N HIS A 187 -5.10 -2.07 -9.08
CA HIS A 187 -4.30 -0.83 -9.17
C HIS A 187 -3.75 -0.35 -7.83
N THR A 188 -3.62 -1.24 -6.86
CA THR A 188 -3.18 -0.90 -5.49
C THR A 188 -1.71 -0.50 -5.41
N LEU A 189 -0.90 -0.85 -6.40
CA LEU A 189 0.50 -0.45 -6.54
C LEU A 189 0.72 0.55 -7.70
N TYR A 190 -0.35 1.12 -8.23
CA TYR A 190 -0.24 2.18 -9.22
C TYR A 190 0.32 3.44 -8.55
N GLN A 191 1.41 3.99 -9.09
CA GLN A 191 2.26 4.98 -8.41
C GLN A 191 1.52 6.22 -7.89
N GLU A 192 0.48 6.66 -8.59
CA GLU A 192 -0.33 7.83 -8.22
C GLU A 192 -1.27 7.57 -7.02
N VAL A 193 -1.48 6.30 -6.64
CA VAL A 193 -2.44 5.90 -5.60
C VAL A 193 -1.77 5.58 -4.29
N ILE A 194 -0.59 4.93 -4.34
CA ILE A 194 -0.01 4.24 -3.19
C ILE A 194 0.47 5.19 -2.10
N GLY A 195 1.02 6.35 -2.46
CA GLY A 195 1.70 7.22 -1.51
C GLY A 195 2.82 6.51 -0.72
N ASP A 196 3.57 7.26 0.08
CA ASP A 196 4.69 6.73 0.89
C ASP A 196 4.23 6.05 2.19
N PHE A 197 2.93 6.18 2.53
CA PHE A 197 2.36 5.62 3.75
C PHE A 197 2.09 4.10 3.66
N VAL A 198 2.01 3.51 2.48
CA VAL A 198 1.89 2.05 2.34
C VAL A 198 3.27 1.40 2.47
N LYS A 199 3.49 0.64 3.55
CA LYS A 199 4.79 0.07 3.88
C LYS A 199 5.04 -1.30 3.25
N ILE A 200 4.01 -2.13 3.14
CA ILE A 200 4.11 -3.47 2.55
C ILE A 200 3.36 -3.47 1.22
N LYS A 201 4.10 -3.63 0.13
CA LYS A 201 3.64 -3.55 -1.24
C LYS A 201 3.83 -4.90 -1.92
N ILE A 202 2.77 -5.71 -1.96
CA ILE A 202 2.79 -7.08 -2.49
C ILE A 202 2.30 -7.10 -3.93
N TYR A 203 3.06 -7.70 -4.83
CA TYR A 203 2.60 -8.05 -6.17
C TYR A 203 2.59 -9.56 -6.35
N ILE A 204 1.46 -10.13 -6.79
CA ILE A 204 1.32 -11.55 -7.08
C ILE A 204 1.26 -11.74 -8.59
N ASP A 205 2.24 -12.45 -9.13
CA ASP A 205 2.32 -12.87 -10.53
C ASP A 205 2.23 -14.39 -10.62
N SER A 206 1.11 -14.89 -11.13
CA SER A 206 0.80 -16.32 -11.22
C SER A 206 0.46 -16.71 -12.65
N ASP A 207 1.10 -17.74 -13.17
CA ASP A 207 0.76 -18.39 -14.45
C ASP A 207 -0.61 -19.10 -14.40
N GLU A 208 -1.07 -19.46 -13.20
CA GLU A 208 -2.38 -20.05 -12.94
C GLU A 208 -3.53 -19.04 -12.95
N ALA A 209 -3.24 -17.72 -13.00
CA ALA A 209 -4.23 -16.67 -12.81
C ALA A 209 -5.41 -16.77 -13.81
N ASP A 210 -5.13 -17.02 -15.08
CA ASP A 210 -6.18 -17.14 -16.11
C ASP A 210 -7.02 -18.39 -15.92
N ARG A 211 -6.40 -19.53 -15.53
CA ARG A 211 -7.11 -20.77 -15.21
C ARG A 211 -8.03 -20.59 -14.00
N GLN A 212 -7.51 -20.03 -12.92
CA GLN A 212 -8.31 -19.76 -11.72
C GLN A 212 -9.46 -18.77 -12.01
N LYS A 213 -9.22 -17.78 -12.86
CA LYS A 213 -10.25 -16.86 -13.32
C LYS A 213 -11.34 -17.59 -14.10
N ILE A 214 -10.98 -18.48 -15.03
CA ILE A 214 -11.92 -19.27 -15.83
C ILE A 214 -12.79 -20.13 -14.89
N ASP A 215 -12.16 -20.85 -13.98
CA ASP A 215 -12.86 -21.72 -13.04
C ASP A 215 -13.85 -20.96 -12.17
N ARG A 216 -13.43 -19.82 -11.60
CA ARG A 216 -14.29 -18.98 -10.78
C ARG A 216 -15.44 -18.37 -11.58
N ASP A 217 -15.15 -17.70 -12.70
CA ASP A 217 -16.16 -16.96 -13.47
C ASP A 217 -17.18 -17.90 -14.13
N SER A 218 -16.81 -19.15 -14.44
CA SER A 218 -17.74 -20.15 -14.93
C SER A 218 -18.64 -20.71 -13.81
N LYS A 219 -18.10 -21.00 -12.63
CA LYS A 219 -18.84 -21.62 -11.51
C LYS A 219 -19.71 -20.63 -10.76
N GLU A 220 -19.16 -19.44 -10.45
CA GLU A 220 -19.81 -18.45 -9.58
C GLU A 220 -20.65 -17.43 -10.35
N ARG A 221 -20.25 -17.09 -11.59
CA ARG A 221 -20.87 -16.03 -12.39
C ARG A 221 -21.63 -16.54 -13.59
N ASN A 222 -21.64 -17.86 -13.83
CA ASN A 222 -22.31 -18.51 -14.94
C ASN A 222 -21.92 -17.96 -16.32
N TYR A 223 -20.67 -17.49 -16.50
CA TYR A 223 -20.20 -17.05 -17.80
C TYR A 223 -19.79 -18.23 -18.67
N SER A 224 -20.10 -18.16 -19.98
CA SER A 224 -19.60 -19.14 -20.94
C SER A 224 -18.08 -19.08 -21.05
N HIS A 225 -17.44 -20.20 -21.27
CA HIS A 225 -15.98 -20.29 -21.43
C HIS A 225 -15.47 -19.36 -22.55
N SER A 226 -16.17 -19.30 -23.68
CA SER A 226 -15.82 -18.40 -24.80
C SER A 226 -15.82 -16.91 -24.39
N LYS A 227 -16.84 -16.48 -23.62
CA LYS A 227 -16.92 -15.11 -23.12
C LYS A 227 -15.76 -14.78 -22.17
N ILE A 228 -15.34 -15.75 -21.34
CA ILE A 228 -14.24 -15.53 -20.40
C ILE A 228 -12.91 -15.41 -21.16
N ILE A 229 -12.65 -16.28 -22.13
CA ILE A 229 -11.44 -16.23 -22.96
C ILE A 229 -11.37 -14.92 -23.76
N ASP A 230 -12.45 -14.51 -24.41
CA ASP A 230 -12.51 -13.22 -25.11
C ASP A 230 -12.19 -12.05 -24.17
N THR A 231 -12.73 -12.08 -22.95
CA THR A 231 -12.43 -11.07 -21.93
C THR A 231 -10.95 -11.07 -21.52
N ILE A 232 -10.32 -12.23 -21.38
CA ILE A 232 -8.89 -12.33 -21.05
C ILE A 232 -8.05 -11.75 -22.17
N GLN A 233 -8.33 -12.14 -23.42
CA GLN A 233 -7.61 -11.64 -24.59
C GLN A 233 -7.71 -10.10 -24.74
N LYS A 234 -8.91 -9.54 -24.59
CA LYS A 234 -9.14 -8.10 -24.67
C LYS A 234 -8.38 -7.32 -23.59
N ARG A 235 -8.07 -7.95 -22.45
CA ARG A 235 -7.36 -7.31 -21.33
C ARG A 235 -5.85 -7.44 -21.39
N GLU A 236 -5.31 -8.26 -22.28
CA GLU A 236 -3.88 -8.58 -22.30
C GLU A 236 -3.02 -7.35 -22.61
N GLU A 237 -3.45 -6.47 -23.50
CA GLU A 237 -2.74 -5.22 -23.81
C GLU A 237 -2.71 -4.28 -22.60
N ASP A 238 -3.86 -4.04 -21.97
CA ASP A 238 -3.95 -3.22 -20.76
C ASP A 238 -3.18 -3.85 -19.58
N TYR A 239 -3.14 -5.19 -19.48
CA TYR A 239 -2.33 -5.88 -18.49
C TYR A 239 -0.85 -5.50 -18.60
N LYS A 240 -0.27 -5.69 -19.77
CA LYS A 240 1.14 -5.39 -20.03
C LYS A 240 1.45 -3.91 -19.83
N LYS A 241 0.52 -3.04 -20.21
CA LYS A 241 0.72 -1.61 -20.15
C LYS A 241 0.62 -1.04 -18.74
N TYR A 242 -0.28 -1.52 -17.91
CA TYR A 242 -0.63 -0.89 -16.64
C TYR A 242 -0.42 -1.78 -15.40
N LEU A 243 -0.77 -3.07 -15.48
CA LEU A 243 -0.71 -3.94 -14.30
C LEU A 243 0.67 -4.56 -14.11
N GLU A 244 1.24 -5.09 -15.17
CA GLU A 244 2.54 -5.77 -15.10
C GLU A 244 3.64 -4.85 -14.58
N LYS A 245 3.63 -3.59 -14.97
CA LYS A 245 4.59 -2.57 -14.50
C LYS A 245 4.52 -2.28 -13.01
N GLN A 246 3.42 -2.62 -12.35
CA GLN A 246 3.31 -2.45 -10.90
C GLN A 246 4.24 -3.37 -10.10
N LYS A 247 4.82 -4.41 -10.74
CA LYS A 247 5.86 -5.25 -10.14
C LYS A 247 7.07 -4.43 -9.65
N ASP A 248 7.38 -3.36 -10.36
CA ASP A 248 8.54 -2.51 -10.04
C ASP A 248 8.34 -1.73 -8.73
N ASN A 249 7.09 -1.43 -8.40
CA ASN A 249 6.71 -0.73 -7.18
C ASN A 249 6.53 -1.68 -5.97
N ALA A 250 6.60 -3.00 -6.18
CA ALA A 250 6.45 -3.97 -5.11
C ALA A 250 7.77 -4.14 -4.34
N ASN A 251 7.69 -4.15 -3.01
CA ASN A 251 8.79 -4.57 -2.15
C ASN A 251 8.65 -6.02 -1.66
N PHE A 252 7.53 -6.67 -2.02
CA PHE A 252 7.22 -8.06 -1.74
C PHE A 252 6.66 -8.69 -3.02
N LEU A 253 7.50 -9.35 -3.80
CA LEU A 253 7.11 -9.96 -5.08
C LEU A 253 6.91 -11.46 -4.91
N ILE A 254 5.70 -11.94 -5.20
CA ILE A 254 5.34 -13.37 -5.22
C ILE A 254 5.22 -13.81 -6.67
N LEU A 255 6.07 -14.74 -7.09
CA LEU A 255 5.97 -15.42 -8.37
C LEU A 255 5.46 -16.84 -8.15
N VAL A 256 4.43 -17.24 -8.90
CA VAL A 256 3.94 -18.61 -8.93
C VAL A 256 4.09 -19.17 -10.34
N ARG A 257 4.83 -20.26 -10.48
CA ARG A 257 5.08 -20.93 -11.76
C ARG A 257 5.09 -22.45 -11.56
N ASP A 258 4.33 -23.16 -12.36
CA ASP A 258 4.27 -24.63 -12.34
C ASP A 258 4.07 -25.23 -10.93
N GLY A 259 3.18 -24.63 -10.13
CA GLY A 259 2.89 -25.07 -8.77
C GLY A 259 3.99 -24.77 -7.73
N ILE A 260 5.01 -23.99 -8.10
CA ILE A 260 6.09 -23.53 -7.20
C ILE A 260 5.96 -22.03 -7.02
N PHE A 261 6.11 -21.55 -5.77
CA PHE A 261 6.22 -20.13 -5.52
C PHE A 261 7.67 -19.71 -5.25
N LYS A 262 7.96 -18.46 -5.57
CA LYS A 262 9.14 -17.72 -5.13
C LYS A 262 8.71 -16.36 -4.59
N ILE A 263 9.20 -16.00 -3.42
CA ILE A 263 8.97 -14.69 -2.81
C ILE A 263 10.29 -13.95 -2.79
N TYR A 264 10.30 -12.74 -3.33
CA TYR A 264 11.43 -11.83 -3.31
C TYR A 264 11.09 -10.62 -2.45
N LEU A 265 11.93 -10.32 -1.48
CA LEU A 265 11.81 -9.16 -0.60
C LEU A 265 12.86 -8.11 -0.99
N LYS A 266 12.38 -6.91 -1.37
CA LYS A 266 13.23 -5.76 -1.77
C LYS A 266 13.12 -4.67 -0.70
N ASP A 267 14.24 -4.04 -0.35
CA ASP A 267 14.34 -2.81 0.48
C ASP A 267 13.40 -2.72 1.67
N ILE A 268 13.11 -3.84 2.29
CA ILE A 268 12.31 -3.84 3.48
C ILE A 268 13.26 -3.58 4.64
N LEU A 269 12.90 -2.65 5.48
CA LEU A 269 13.53 -2.26 6.75
C LEU A 269 13.84 -3.43 7.71
N LEU A 270 13.66 -4.64 7.25
CA LEU A 270 13.69 -5.91 7.95
C LEU A 270 14.89 -6.79 7.52
N ASN A 271 15.79 -6.26 6.70
CA ASN A 271 16.89 -7.00 6.08
C ASN A 271 17.80 -7.80 7.03
N ASN A 272 17.75 -7.52 8.32
CA ASN A 272 18.58 -8.25 9.30
C ASN A 272 17.92 -9.55 9.82
N TYR A 273 16.60 -9.74 9.58
CA TYR A 273 15.85 -10.86 10.16
C TYR A 273 15.15 -11.72 9.11
N LEU A 274 15.03 -11.23 7.86
CA LEU A 274 14.33 -11.92 6.78
C LEU A 274 15.31 -12.38 5.70
N GLN A 275 15.08 -13.57 5.15
CA GLN A 275 15.75 -14.00 3.93
C GLN A 275 15.27 -13.13 2.75
N LYS A 276 16.14 -12.85 1.81
CA LYS A 276 15.77 -12.07 0.61
C LYS A 276 14.90 -12.87 -0.37
N GLU A 277 14.93 -14.19 -0.28
CA GLU A 277 14.18 -15.10 -1.15
C GLU A 277 13.66 -16.30 -0.36
N TYR A 278 12.40 -16.67 -0.63
CA TYR A 278 11.75 -17.88 -0.14
C TYR A 278 11.21 -18.66 -1.34
N THR A 279 11.25 -19.97 -1.28
CA THR A 279 10.70 -20.85 -2.32
C THR A 279 10.05 -22.06 -1.71
N GLY A 280 8.98 -22.57 -2.32
CA GLY A 280 8.25 -23.75 -1.85
C GLY A 280 7.14 -24.15 -2.83
N ARG A 281 6.35 -25.15 -2.45
CA ARG A 281 5.17 -25.55 -3.20
C ARG A 281 4.05 -24.55 -3.02
N TYR A 282 3.22 -24.37 -4.02
CA TYR A 282 2.11 -23.41 -3.98
C TYR A 282 1.18 -23.61 -2.77
N GLU A 283 0.97 -24.87 -2.35
CA GLU A 283 0.18 -25.22 -1.16
C GLU A 283 0.73 -24.63 0.15
N ASP A 284 2.05 -24.40 0.23
CA ASP A 284 2.73 -23.85 1.40
C ASP A 284 2.83 -22.31 1.36
N LEU A 285 2.42 -21.67 0.26
CA LEU A 285 2.58 -20.22 0.06
C LEU A 285 1.96 -19.41 1.19
N ILE A 286 0.73 -19.71 1.55
CA ILE A 286 -0.01 -18.96 2.58
C ILE A 286 0.68 -19.07 3.93
N GLN A 287 1.14 -20.27 4.31
CA GLN A 287 1.85 -20.45 5.57
C GLN A 287 3.19 -19.71 5.56
N THR A 288 3.94 -19.78 4.47
CA THR A 288 5.21 -19.04 4.35
C THR A 288 5.00 -17.51 4.46
N VAL A 289 3.95 -16.97 3.84
CA VAL A 289 3.63 -15.54 3.98
C VAL A 289 3.24 -15.21 5.42
N LYS A 290 2.46 -16.05 6.09
CA LYS A 290 2.13 -15.90 7.51
C LYS A 290 3.38 -15.82 8.38
N ASP A 291 4.30 -16.75 8.21
CA ASP A 291 5.57 -16.81 8.97
C ASP A 291 6.42 -15.55 8.74
N ILE A 292 6.47 -15.04 7.49
CA ILE A 292 7.15 -13.78 7.16
C ILE A 292 6.47 -12.59 7.88
N PHE A 293 5.16 -12.53 7.84
CA PHE A 293 4.40 -11.45 8.50
C PHE A 293 4.55 -11.50 10.03
N ASP A 294 4.57 -12.69 10.63
CA ASP A 294 4.86 -12.85 12.06
C ASP A 294 6.23 -12.27 12.44
N LEU A 295 7.24 -12.52 11.62
CA LEU A 295 8.57 -11.93 11.83
C LEU A 295 8.55 -10.41 11.68
N ILE A 296 7.83 -9.90 10.68
CA ILE A 296 7.66 -8.45 10.44
C ILE A 296 7.00 -7.80 11.66
N LEU A 297 5.90 -8.34 12.13
CA LEU A 297 5.09 -7.73 13.19
C LEU A 297 5.72 -7.90 14.56
N LYS A 298 6.29 -9.06 14.89
CA LYS A 298 7.04 -9.26 16.15
C LYS A 298 8.18 -8.26 16.30
N ASN A 299 8.94 -8.01 15.23
CA ASN A 299 10.03 -7.04 15.26
C ASN A 299 9.56 -5.58 15.33
N ARG A 300 8.34 -5.28 14.89
CA ARG A 300 7.71 -3.97 15.06
C ARG A 300 7.29 -3.75 16.51
N TRP A 301 6.61 -4.72 17.14
CA TRP A 301 6.09 -4.62 18.50
C TRP A 301 7.18 -4.68 19.59
N VAL A 302 8.29 -5.39 19.37
CA VAL A 302 9.42 -5.43 20.32
C VAL A 302 10.12 -4.08 20.41
N LYS A 303 10.23 -3.34 19.31
CA LYS A 303 10.82 -1.98 19.32
C LYS A 303 9.91 -0.91 19.95
N GLU A 304 8.61 -1.13 20.02
CA GLU A 304 7.66 -0.23 20.66
C GLU A 304 7.56 -0.44 22.18
N ASN A 305 7.98 -1.60 22.71
CA ASN A 305 7.91 -1.93 24.15
C ASN A 305 9.27 -1.84 24.87
N ASP A 306 10.37 -1.69 24.13
CA ASP A 306 11.72 -1.53 24.70
C ASP A 306 12.19 -0.06 24.63
N ALA A 307 11.34 0.86 24.26
CA ALA A 307 11.52 2.32 24.29
C ALA A 307 10.56 2.94 25.31
#